data_4041a7a39c0721a00398211e5e9c4d94
#
_entry.id   4041a7a39c0721a00398211e5e9c4d94
#
_cell.length_a   1.000
_cell.length_b   1.000
_cell.length_c   1.000
_cell.angle_alpha   90.00
_cell.angle_beta   90.00
_cell.angle_gamma   90.00
#
_symmetry.space_group_name_H-M   'P 1'
#
loop_
_entity.id
_entity.type
_entity.pdbx_description
1 polymer ?
#
loop_
_entity_poly.entity_id
_entity_poly.type
_entity_poly.pdbx_seq_one_letter_code
_entity_poly.pdbx_strand_id
1 'polypeptide(L)'
;MAYRPHITDAQQVFSDDEIINLMPKNFVFIARLIKVENALNLIDTFGGTKIFIPRRQALNVNSELAQVIGLSKLQMLADQLGNETIEIPMGTPITVAMRNRAIRKDHAAKMTKPQLARKFSVTLRTIRSVINSEEKLSVHESPNLDLFSE
;
A
#
# COMPACT_ATOMS: atom_id res chain seq x y z
N MET A 1 1.19 12.74 -19.97
CA MET A 1 1.93 11.72 -19.21
C MET A 1 0.97 10.82 -18.43
N ALA A 2 1.27 9.55 -18.41
CA ALA A 2 0.47 8.61 -17.64
C ALA A 2 0.67 8.85 -16.13
N TYR A 3 -0.40 8.72 -15.38
CA TYR A 3 -0.36 8.80 -13.93
C TYR A 3 0.38 7.57 -13.37
N ARG A 4 1.42 7.81 -12.62
CA ARG A 4 2.22 6.74 -11.99
C ARG A 4 2.59 7.14 -10.57
N PRO A 5 1.76 6.77 -9.59
CA PRO A 5 2.08 7.12 -8.21
C PRO A 5 3.27 6.31 -7.70
N HIS A 6 4.10 6.95 -6.89
CA HIS A 6 5.19 6.27 -6.21
C HIS A 6 4.63 5.69 -4.90
N ILE A 7 4.91 4.42 -4.64
CA ILE A 7 4.33 3.75 -3.47
C ILE A 7 4.69 4.42 -2.14
N THR A 8 5.88 5.00 -2.06
CA THR A 8 6.32 5.67 -0.83
C THR A 8 5.53 6.95 -0.55
N ASP A 9 4.81 7.46 -1.53
CA ASP A 9 3.93 8.62 -1.34
C ASP A 9 2.57 8.26 -0.75
N ALA A 10 2.31 6.96 -0.51
CA ALA A 10 1.04 6.51 0.03
C ALA A 10 0.70 7.18 1.36
N GLN A 11 1.69 7.50 2.18
CA GLN A 11 1.47 8.16 3.47
C GLN A 11 0.97 9.60 3.34
N GLN A 12 1.14 10.20 2.17
CA GLN A 12 0.60 11.53 1.90
C GLN A 12 -0.89 11.48 1.55
N VAL A 13 -1.38 10.30 1.20
CA VAL A 13 -2.75 10.09 0.70
C VAL A 13 -3.61 9.34 1.71
N PHE A 14 -3.02 8.38 2.42
CA PHE A 14 -3.71 7.50 3.35
C PHE A 14 -3.07 7.54 4.73
N SER A 15 -3.86 7.23 5.76
CA SER A 15 -3.34 7.00 7.09
C SER A 15 -2.58 5.66 7.13
N ASP A 16 -1.77 5.47 8.15
CA ASP A 16 -1.02 4.22 8.33
C ASP A 16 -1.95 3.01 8.42
N ASP A 17 -3.08 3.14 9.13
CA ASP A 17 -4.05 2.05 9.25
C ASP A 17 -4.67 1.70 7.90
N GLU A 18 -4.97 2.71 7.08
CA GLU A 18 -5.50 2.47 5.74
C GLU A 18 -4.48 1.74 4.86
N ILE A 19 -3.21 2.11 4.96
CA ILE A 19 -2.14 1.46 4.19
C ILE A 19 -1.97 0.01 4.65
N ILE A 20 -1.97 -0.23 5.95
CA ILE A 20 -1.85 -1.58 6.50
C ILE A 20 -3.01 -2.47 6.03
N ASN A 21 -4.21 -1.91 5.95
CA ASN A 21 -5.37 -2.67 5.47
C ASN A 21 -5.25 -3.07 3.99
N LEU A 22 -4.39 -2.43 3.24
CA LEU A 22 -4.11 -2.79 1.84
C LEU A 22 -3.03 -3.85 1.69
N MET A 23 -2.38 -4.23 2.79
CA MET A 23 -1.31 -5.22 2.79
C MET A 23 -1.84 -6.62 3.07
N PRO A 24 -1.17 -7.67 2.55
CA PRO A 24 -1.52 -9.04 2.92
C PRO A 24 -1.35 -9.26 4.42
N LYS A 25 -2.18 -10.13 4.98
CA LYS A 25 -2.16 -10.41 6.42
C LYS A 25 -0.79 -10.87 6.92
N ASN A 26 -0.09 -11.65 6.14
CA ASN A 26 1.22 -12.16 6.53
C ASN A 26 2.31 -11.07 6.57
N PHE A 27 2.05 -9.91 5.97
CA PHE A 27 3.00 -8.80 5.99
C PHE A 27 2.61 -7.73 7.03
N VAL A 28 1.39 -7.74 7.53
CA VAL A 28 0.92 -6.74 8.51
C VAL A 28 1.79 -6.71 9.76
N PHE A 29 2.18 -7.88 10.26
CA PHE A 29 3.05 -7.98 11.43
C PHE A 29 4.37 -7.22 11.19
N ILE A 30 4.97 -7.41 10.03
CA ILE A 30 6.22 -6.75 9.67
C ILE A 30 6.03 -5.24 9.57
N ALA A 31 4.94 -4.81 8.92
CA ALA A 31 4.64 -3.39 8.76
C ALA A 31 4.44 -2.69 10.11
N ARG A 32 3.81 -3.36 11.07
CA ARG A 32 3.64 -2.82 12.41
C ARG A 32 4.94 -2.79 13.18
N LEU A 33 5.78 -3.78 12.99
CA LEU A 33 7.06 -3.90 13.69
C LEU A 33 8.05 -2.81 13.26
N ILE A 34 8.22 -2.61 11.96
CA ILE A 34 9.22 -1.66 11.43
C ILE A 34 8.63 -0.32 11.02
N LYS A 35 7.34 -0.15 11.18
CA LYS A 35 6.55 1.02 10.80
C LYS A 35 6.26 1.08 9.30
N VAL A 36 5.14 1.73 8.97
CA VAL A 36 4.62 1.76 7.60
C VAL A 36 5.62 2.38 6.63
N GLU A 37 6.29 3.45 7.02
CA GLU A 37 7.29 4.09 6.16
C GLU A 37 8.35 3.10 5.69
N ASN A 38 8.91 2.34 6.61
CA ASN A 38 9.94 1.36 6.27
C ASN A 38 9.36 0.17 5.51
N ALA A 39 8.13 -0.23 5.82
CA ALA A 39 7.45 -1.28 5.08
C ALA A 39 7.23 -0.88 3.61
N LEU A 40 6.86 0.37 3.36
CA LEU A 40 6.72 0.88 1.99
C LEU A 40 8.05 0.89 1.26
N ASN A 41 9.12 1.24 1.95
CA ASN A 41 10.46 1.20 1.35
C ASN A 41 10.86 -0.23 1.00
N LEU A 42 10.54 -1.21 1.84
CA LEU A 42 10.77 -2.63 1.53
C LEU A 42 10.01 -3.06 0.29
N ILE A 43 8.74 -2.69 0.21
CA ILE A 43 7.90 -3.04 -0.93
C ILE A 43 8.43 -2.39 -2.21
N ASP A 44 8.85 -1.14 -2.12
CA ASP A 44 9.39 -0.41 -3.27
C ASP A 44 10.64 -1.08 -3.82
N THR A 45 11.52 -1.56 -2.95
CA THR A 45 12.81 -2.14 -3.34
C THR A 45 12.71 -3.62 -3.66
N PHE A 46 11.96 -4.39 -2.86
CA PHE A 46 11.96 -5.85 -2.92
C PHE A 46 10.61 -6.46 -3.26
N GLY A 47 9.61 -5.64 -3.59
CA GLY A 47 8.24 -6.14 -3.82
C GLY A 47 8.19 -7.30 -4.80
N GLY A 48 7.45 -8.34 -4.43
CA GLY A 48 7.29 -9.53 -5.24
C GLY A 48 8.41 -10.55 -5.10
N THR A 49 9.36 -10.32 -4.20
CA THR A 49 10.49 -11.25 -3.99
C THR A 49 10.51 -11.75 -2.55
N LYS A 50 11.39 -12.70 -2.30
CA LYS A 50 11.66 -13.21 -0.96
C LYS A 50 12.99 -12.67 -0.49
N ILE A 51 13.09 -12.29 0.78
CA ILE A 51 14.34 -11.83 1.37
C ILE A 51 14.65 -12.66 2.61
N PHE A 52 15.94 -12.87 2.83
CA PHE A 52 16.43 -13.58 4.01
C PHE A 52 16.76 -12.57 5.11
N ILE A 53 16.24 -12.81 6.31
CA ILE A 53 16.55 -11.97 7.47
C ILE A 53 17.68 -12.65 8.25
N PRO A 54 18.87 -12.05 8.31
CA PRO A 54 19.99 -12.64 9.06
C PRO A 54 19.70 -12.66 10.55
N ARG A 55 20.39 -13.51 11.26
CA ARG A 55 20.39 -13.47 12.73
C ARG A 55 21.02 -12.16 13.18
N ARG A 56 20.63 -11.70 14.37
CA ARG A 56 21.14 -10.45 14.92
C ARG A 56 22.68 -10.38 14.92
N GLN A 57 23.34 -11.50 15.22
CA GLN A 57 24.80 -11.56 15.26
C GLN A 57 25.45 -11.44 13.87
N ALA A 58 24.68 -11.69 12.83
CA ALA A 58 25.17 -11.65 11.44
C ALA A 58 24.76 -10.39 10.69
N LEU A 59 24.19 -9.41 11.36
CA LEU A 59 23.74 -8.18 10.70
C LEU A 59 24.93 -7.35 10.22
N ASN A 60 24.75 -6.79 9.02
CA ASN A 60 25.78 -5.95 8.39
C ASN A 60 25.14 -4.61 8.02
N VAL A 61 25.70 -3.53 8.55
CA VAL A 61 25.21 -2.18 8.29
C VAL A 61 25.30 -1.81 6.81
N ASN A 62 26.17 -2.46 6.05
CA ASN A 62 26.34 -2.21 4.62
C ASN A 62 25.44 -3.07 3.75
N SER A 63 24.63 -3.97 4.34
CA SER A 63 23.72 -4.79 3.56
C SER A 63 22.66 -3.91 2.90
N GLU A 64 22.15 -4.35 1.75
CA GLU A 64 21.09 -3.63 1.04
C GLU A 64 19.86 -3.45 1.92
N LEU A 65 19.51 -4.48 2.68
CA LEU A 65 18.36 -4.43 3.56
C LEU A 65 18.54 -3.36 4.65
N ALA A 66 19.74 -3.28 5.25
CA ALA A 66 20.03 -2.25 6.25
C ALA A 66 19.98 -0.84 5.66
N GLN A 67 20.37 -0.70 4.40
CA GLN A 67 20.31 0.60 3.72
C GLN A 67 18.86 1.03 3.42
N VAL A 68 17.98 0.07 3.19
CA VAL A 68 16.57 0.37 2.88
C VAL A 68 15.78 0.74 4.11
N ILE A 69 15.91 0.00 5.20
CA ILE A 69 15.08 0.21 6.40
C ILE A 69 15.86 0.72 7.62
N GLY A 70 17.17 0.77 7.53
CA GLY A 70 18.02 1.17 8.64
C GLY A 70 18.37 -0.01 9.54
N LEU A 71 19.53 0.08 10.17
CA LEU A 71 20.04 -1.01 11.01
C LEU A 71 19.11 -1.26 12.21
N SER A 72 18.58 -0.21 12.82
CA SER A 72 17.69 -0.32 13.97
C SER A 72 16.45 -1.17 13.66
N LYS A 73 15.81 -0.92 12.53
CA LYS A 73 14.62 -1.68 12.10
C LYS A 73 15.00 -3.10 11.70
N LEU A 74 16.17 -3.25 11.07
CA LEU A 74 16.65 -4.58 10.71
C LEU A 74 16.94 -5.41 11.97
N GLN A 75 17.46 -4.80 13.03
CA GLN A 75 17.64 -5.48 14.31
C GLN A 75 16.31 -5.95 14.89
N MET A 76 15.27 -5.12 14.79
CA MET A 76 13.94 -5.50 15.24
C MET A 76 13.41 -6.70 14.46
N LEU A 77 13.61 -6.72 13.15
CA LEU A 77 13.23 -7.86 12.33
C LEU A 77 14.02 -9.11 12.70
N ALA A 78 15.33 -8.96 12.90
CA ALA A 78 16.20 -10.09 13.25
C ALA A 78 15.82 -10.69 14.61
N ASP A 79 15.40 -9.87 15.56
CA ASP A 79 14.96 -10.35 16.87
C ASP A 79 13.72 -11.21 16.77
N GLN A 80 12.82 -10.92 15.81
CA GLN A 80 11.57 -11.65 15.64
C GLN A 80 11.66 -12.75 14.59
N LEU A 81 12.38 -12.50 13.51
CA LEU A 81 12.37 -13.35 12.31
C LEU A 81 13.77 -13.72 11.83
N GLY A 82 14.77 -13.61 12.71
CA GLY A 82 16.16 -13.92 12.34
C GLY A 82 16.28 -15.36 11.84
N ASN A 83 17.08 -15.53 10.79
CA ASN A 83 17.32 -16.80 10.12
C ASN A 83 16.09 -17.33 9.37
N GLU A 84 15.14 -16.46 9.06
CA GLU A 84 13.96 -16.84 8.28
C GLU A 84 13.92 -16.07 6.97
N THR A 85 13.26 -16.64 5.98
CA THR A 85 12.99 -16.00 4.69
C THR A 85 11.57 -15.45 4.73
N ILE A 86 11.41 -14.18 4.40
CA ILE A 86 10.09 -13.56 4.36
C ILE A 86 9.76 -13.17 2.91
N GLU A 87 8.48 -13.16 2.61
CA GLU A 87 7.98 -12.79 1.30
C GLU A 87 7.50 -11.35 1.35
N ILE A 88 8.01 -10.53 0.42
CA ILE A 88 7.63 -9.12 0.33
C ILE A 88 6.52 -8.99 -0.71
N PRO A 89 5.36 -8.43 -0.34
CA PRO A 89 4.25 -8.33 -1.28
C PRO A 89 4.54 -7.34 -2.41
N MET A 90 3.79 -7.48 -3.50
CA MET A 90 3.78 -6.48 -4.56
C MET A 90 3.11 -5.20 -4.05
N GLY A 91 3.55 -4.06 -4.59
CA GLY A 91 2.96 -2.77 -4.23
C GLY A 91 1.67 -2.43 -4.97
N THR A 92 1.25 -3.28 -5.89
CA THR A 92 0.10 -3.01 -6.76
C THR A 92 -1.18 -2.66 -6.01
N PRO A 93 -1.59 -3.39 -4.95
CA PRO A 93 -2.82 -3.00 -4.23
C PRO A 93 -2.77 -1.57 -3.68
N ILE A 94 -1.61 -1.13 -3.24
CA ILE A 94 -1.44 0.22 -2.68
C ILE A 94 -1.47 1.27 -3.79
N THR A 95 -0.73 1.06 -4.88
CA THR A 95 -0.71 2.01 -5.98
C THR A 95 -2.05 2.09 -6.70
N VAL A 96 -2.77 0.97 -6.80
CA VAL A 96 -4.12 0.96 -7.35
C VAL A 96 -5.08 1.75 -6.46
N ALA A 97 -4.98 1.59 -5.14
CA ALA A 97 -5.80 2.36 -4.21
C ALA A 97 -5.51 3.87 -4.32
N MET A 98 -4.25 4.25 -4.47
CA MET A 98 -3.86 5.65 -4.69
C MET A 98 -4.47 6.19 -5.99
N ARG A 99 -4.36 5.42 -7.06
CA ARG A 99 -4.95 5.78 -8.36
C ARG A 99 -6.46 5.96 -8.24
N ASN A 100 -7.13 5.01 -7.60
CA ASN A 100 -8.58 5.05 -7.48
C ASN A 100 -9.04 6.27 -6.66
N ARG A 101 -8.32 6.61 -5.62
CA ARG A 101 -8.61 7.82 -4.84
C ARG A 101 -8.45 9.08 -5.71
N ALA A 102 -7.40 9.14 -6.51
CA ALA A 102 -7.17 10.28 -7.41
C ALA A 102 -8.26 10.38 -8.47
N ILE A 103 -8.73 9.25 -9.00
CA ILE A 103 -9.84 9.21 -9.96
C ILE A 103 -11.12 9.80 -9.32
N ARG A 104 -11.43 9.38 -8.11
CA ARG A 104 -12.63 9.88 -7.40
C ARG A 104 -12.53 11.37 -7.14
N LYS A 105 -11.35 11.84 -6.75
CA LYS A 105 -11.10 13.26 -6.51
C LYS A 105 -11.32 14.08 -7.77
N ASP A 106 -10.75 13.66 -8.89
CA ASP A 106 -10.86 14.37 -10.16
C ASP A 106 -12.30 14.30 -10.70
N HIS A 107 -12.99 13.19 -10.48
CA HIS A 107 -14.41 13.08 -10.85
C HIS A 107 -15.26 14.08 -10.05
N ALA A 108 -14.99 14.21 -8.77
CA ALA A 108 -15.68 15.19 -7.93
C ALA A 108 -15.39 16.62 -8.39
N ALA A 109 -14.24 16.86 -9.01
CA ALA A 109 -13.86 18.13 -9.59
C ALA A 109 -14.43 18.35 -10.99
N LYS A 110 -15.38 17.50 -11.42
CA LYS A 110 -16.10 17.62 -12.70
C LYS A 110 -15.33 17.16 -13.94
N MET A 111 -14.25 16.42 -13.76
CA MET A 111 -13.57 15.80 -14.89
C MET A 111 -14.46 14.68 -15.47
N THR A 112 -14.58 14.64 -16.80
CA THR A 112 -15.43 13.65 -17.46
C THR A 112 -14.76 12.27 -17.44
N LYS A 113 -15.58 11.22 -17.57
CA LYS A 113 -15.08 9.84 -17.59
C LYS A 113 -14.06 9.60 -18.72
N PRO A 114 -14.29 10.06 -19.95
CA PRO A 114 -13.25 9.92 -21.00
C PRO A 114 -11.95 10.65 -20.65
N GLN A 115 -12.02 11.82 -20.02
CA GLN A 115 -10.83 12.55 -19.61
C GLN A 115 -10.07 11.77 -18.52
N LEU A 116 -10.80 11.19 -17.58
CA LEU A 116 -10.21 10.35 -16.52
C LEU A 116 -9.52 9.12 -17.12
N ALA A 117 -10.16 8.47 -18.09
CA ALA A 117 -9.58 7.29 -18.73
C ALA A 117 -8.23 7.63 -19.38
N ARG A 118 -8.14 8.78 -20.04
CA ARG A 118 -6.88 9.23 -20.65
C ARG A 118 -5.84 9.60 -19.62
N LYS A 119 -6.24 10.37 -18.61
CA LYS A 119 -5.30 10.84 -17.58
C LYS A 119 -4.67 9.68 -16.85
N PHE A 120 -5.45 8.69 -16.48
CA PHE A 120 -4.97 7.56 -15.69
C PHE A 120 -4.57 6.35 -16.51
N SER A 121 -4.67 6.44 -17.84
CA SER A 121 -4.30 5.35 -18.77
C SER A 121 -5.02 4.05 -18.46
N VAL A 122 -6.31 4.16 -18.23
CA VAL A 122 -7.19 3.02 -17.95
C VAL A 122 -8.41 3.08 -18.88
N THR A 123 -9.15 1.99 -18.91
CA THR A 123 -10.37 1.92 -19.74
C THR A 123 -11.53 2.66 -19.09
N LEU A 124 -12.52 3.03 -19.89
CA LEU A 124 -13.77 3.58 -19.38
C LEU A 124 -14.43 2.61 -18.39
N ARG A 125 -14.35 1.31 -18.67
CA ARG A 125 -14.88 0.28 -17.78
C ARG A 125 -14.26 0.40 -16.39
N THR A 126 -12.95 0.57 -16.32
CA THR A 126 -12.23 0.76 -15.04
C THR A 126 -12.71 2.02 -14.33
N ILE A 127 -12.84 3.12 -15.06
CA ILE A 127 -13.33 4.38 -14.47
C ILE A 127 -14.72 4.21 -13.88
N ARG A 128 -15.63 3.58 -14.62
CA ARG A 128 -16.99 3.33 -14.13
C ARG A 128 -16.98 2.45 -12.89
N SER A 129 -16.15 1.42 -12.89
CA SER A 129 -16.03 0.51 -11.75
C SER A 129 -15.56 1.25 -10.49
N VAL A 130 -14.56 2.11 -10.61
CA VAL A 130 -14.03 2.90 -9.49
C VAL A 130 -15.09 3.84 -8.93
N ILE A 131 -15.80 4.54 -9.81
CA ILE A 131 -16.83 5.49 -9.40
C ILE A 131 -18.01 4.77 -8.76
N ASN A 132 -18.43 3.66 -9.32
CA ASN A 132 -19.55 2.87 -8.77
C ASN A 132 -19.18 2.27 -7.40
N SER A 133 -17.93 1.89 -7.20
CA SER A 133 -17.47 1.40 -5.91
C SER A 133 -17.55 2.48 -4.84
N GLU A 134 -17.24 3.72 -5.20
CA GLU A 134 -17.37 4.85 -4.28
C GLU A 134 -18.83 5.04 -3.86
N GLU A 135 -19.74 4.98 -4.82
CA GLU A 135 -21.16 5.11 -4.53
C GLU A 135 -21.64 4.02 -3.57
N LYS A 136 -21.19 2.80 -3.77
CA LYS A 136 -21.51 1.69 -2.87
C LYS A 136 -20.95 1.90 -1.48
N LEU A 137 -19.73 2.40 -1.37
CA LEU A 137 -19.13 2.70 -0.09
C LEU A 137 -19.89 3.81 0.64
N SER A 138 -20.29 4.84 -0.08
CA SER A 138 -21.09 5.93 0.48
C SER A 138 -22.42 5.42 1.05
N VAL A 139 -23.07 4.52 0.32
CA VAL A 139 -24.32 3.91 0.79
C VAL A 139 -24.07 3.09 2.06
N HIS A 140 -23.00 2.31 2.08
CA HIS A 140 -22.68 1.49 3.24
C HIS A 140 -22.26 2.32 4.46
N GLU A 141 -21.71 3.49 4.26
CA GLU A 141 -21.31 4.38 5.33
C GLU A 141 -22.45 5.25 5.85
N SER A 142 -23.60 5.18 5.20
CA SER A 142 -24.76 5.97 5.65
C SER A 142 -25.28 5.45 6.98
N PRO A 143 -26.01 6.29 7.75
CA PRO A 143 -26.62 5.86 9.00
C PRO A 143 -27.56 4.68 8.87
N ASN A 144 -27.98 4.38 7.67
CA ASN A 144 -28.84 3.22 7.41
C ASN A 144 -28.14 1.89 7.70
N LEU A 145 -26.85 1.90 7.82
CA LEU A 145 -26.10 0.71 8.21
C LEU A 145 -26.56 0.20 9.58
N ASP A 146 -26.99 1.09 10.44
CA ASP A 146 -27.45 0.73 11.76
C ASP A 146 -28.67 -0.16 11.70
N LEU A 147 -29.45 -0.05 10.63
CA LEU A 147 -30.64 -0.89 10.43
C LEU A 147 -30.25 -2.34 10.10
N PHE A 148 -29.08 -2.51 9.52
CA PHE A 148 -28.59 -3.83 9.13
C PHE A 148 -27.69 -4.46 10.17
N SER A 149 -27.29 -3.71 11.16
CA SER A 149 -26.43 -4.18 12.22
C SER A 149 -27.21 -4.88 13.33
N GLU A 150 -28.49 -4.97 13.20
CA GLU A 150 -29.38 -5.65 14.16
C GLU A 150 -29.02 -7.11 14.35
#